data_8aaae881195041c4e2f2382be965868a
#
_entry.id   8aaae881195041c4e2f2382be965868a
#
_cell.length_a   1.000
_cell.length_b   1.000
_cell.length_c   1.000
_cell.angle_alpha   90.00
_cell.angle_beta   90.00
_cell.angle_gamma   90.00
#
_symmetry.space_group_name_H-M   'P 1'
#
loop_
_entity.id
_entity.type
_entity.pdbx_description
1 polymer ?
#
loop_
_entity_poly.entity_id
_entity_poly.type
_entity_poly.pdbx_seq_one_letter_code
_entity_poly.pdbx_strand_id
1 'polypeptide(L)'
;VPVGPTRAERIAPWAAGLILALPTFLVHFPPMGDLPLHEAAVGLLKHWGDPGFVPSNVYTLNLGQPNQVFYFLILALSYVVPIGTASSLLVALTVTLLPRAAAHLADHLGATRWATLLVAPIGLGWMYFWGLLANLMGLTAFLFALPALDRFVARPTGRGFGTVTAWLVLLHFVHDLSAVAAALSIVVLTICGWRGWRENAVRLAPALLLGLLALLARLLEERQGNAGQGVVAMPTLFERIRMLPDSVFGGVGWVSAILLALAAVPLTLFALERRAGATEVEPSEPARQRFRFEILGATFLLIYFVAPATINWTGNPWTGISQVNQRFVPIAWSLFALARAPRSSAATAWRLPRILAAILPLAPVLVTWPEFLAANRTYRDLDLVLAHMERGSSHVVLALGPTSPDALFTPAVVGGHIVATIGGRALFDYTRSPTAPVIQRREAHWDEVLARVEGHPYNFIPAHDLQLFRYVLLHSSDPGLRELARLALEPDAQTVFRAGDFTLLESTLPRLPLDAREPPFPLPHPPSLDERALATAKRLGATPEPANP
;
A
#
# COMPACT_ATOMS: atom_id res chain seq x y z
N VAL A 1 4.96 33.34 -28.39
CA VAL A 1 3.97 32.24 -28.43
C VAL A 1 4.60 31.08 -27.67
N PRO A 2 3.97 30.56 -26.61
CA PRO A 2 4.52 29.39 -25.94
C PRO A 2 4.59 28.23 -26.94
N VAL A 3 5.80 27.71 -27.13
CA VAL A 3 6.01 26.51 -27.98
C VAL A 3 5.41 25.33 -27.21
N GLY A 4 4.41 24.68 -27.78
CA GLY A 4 3.77 23.50 -27.17
C GLY A 4 4.77 22.34 -27.01
N PRO A 5 4.43 21.34 -26.17
CA PRO A 5 5.33 20.22 -25.91
C PRO A 5 5.62 19.45 -27.20
N THR A 6 6.87 19.06 -27.38
CA THR A 6 7.34 18.26 -28.51
C THR A 6 6.65 16.88 -28.54
N ARG A 7 6.71 16.18 -29.67
CA ARG A 7 6.17 14.81 -29.77
C ARG A 7 6.81 13.86 -28.74
N ALA A 8 8.12 13.98 -28.53
CA ALA A 8 8.84 13.18 -27.53
C ALA A 8 8.34 13.47 -26.11
N GLU A 9 8.13 14.73 -25.72
CA GLU A 9 7.58 15.13 -24.42
C GLU A 9 6.13 14.63 -24.21
N ARG A 10 5.35 14.47 -25.27
CA ARG A 10 4.00 13.90 -25.15
C ARG A 10 4.00 12.41 -24.94
N ILE A 11 4.95 11.70 -25.53
CA ILE A 11 5.07 10.23 -25.46
C ILE A 11 5.79 9.78 -24.19
N ALA A 12 6.81 10.50 -23.74
CA ALA A 12 7.69 10.09 -22.63
C ALA A 12 6.96 9.68 -21.33
N PRO A 13 5.93 10.39 -20.84
CA PRO A 13 5.20 9.97 -19.63
C PRO A 13 4.46 8.63 -19.81
N TRP A 14 3.88 8.40 -20.99
CA TRP A 14 3.20 7.15 -21.30
C TRP A 14 4.18 5.98 -21.43
N ALA A 15 5.29 6.19 -22.15
CA ALA A 15 6.34 5.19 -22.30
C ALA A 15 6.93 4.78 -20.94
N ALA A 16 7.22 5.75 -20.06
CA ALA A 16 7.72 5.48 -18.72
C ALA A 16 6.71 4.69 -17.88
N GLY A 17 5.44 5.09 -17.91
CA GLY A 17 4.39 4.38 -17.20
C GLY A 17 4.21 2.94 -17.67
N LEU A 18 4.22 2.70 -19.00
CA LEU A 18 4.13 1.36 -19.58
C LEU A 18 5.35 0.49 -19.26
N ILE A 19 6.56 1.06 -19.29
CA ILE A 19 7.79 0.36 -18.91
C ILE A 19 7.71 -0.11 -17.44
N LEU A 20 7.26 0.77 -16.54
CA LEU A 20 7.12 0.44 -15.11
C LEU A 20 5.98 -0.55 -14.85
N ALA A 21 4.92 -0.52 -15.64
CA ALA A 21 3.81 -1.46 -15.53
C ALA A 21 4.13 -2.85 -16.13
N LEU A 22 5.13 -2.94 -17.02
CA LEU A 22 5.45 -4.15 -17.77
C LEU A 22 5.67 -5.38 -16.88
N PRO A 23 6.44 -5.33 -15.78
CA PRO A 23 6.63 -6.48 -14.89
C PRO A 23 5.30 -7.04 -14.35
N THR A 24 4.36 -6.16 -14.00
CA THR A 24 3.03 -6.54 -13.50
C THR A 24 2.22 -7.34 -14.53
N PHE A 25 2.39 -7.07 -15.81
CA PHE A 25 1.72 -7.83 -16.89
C PHE A 25 2.40 -9.16 -17.22
N LEU A 26 3.70 -9.28 -16.95
CA LEU A 26 4.49 -10.46 -17.31
C LEU A 26 4.45 -11.56 -16.26
N VAL A 27 3.95 -11.27 -15.05
CA VAL A 27 3.80 -12.24 -13.97
C VAL A 27 2.32 -12.49 -13.69
N HIS A 28 2.01 -13.70 -13.21
CA HIS A 28 0.65 -14.04 -12.79
C HIS A 28 0.25 -13.27 -11.54
N PHE A 29 1.22 -13.06 -10.62
CA PHE A 29 1.04 -12.29 -9.39
C PHE A 29 2.18 -11.31 -9.16
N PRO A 30 1.90 -10.02 -8.96
CA PRO A 30 2.91 -9.03 -8.60
C PRO A 30 3.34 -9.18 -7.13
N PRO A 31 4.62 -8.87 -6.79
CA PRO A 31 5.15 -8.93 -5.43
C PRO A 31 4.64 -7.76 -4.56
N MET A 32 3.35 -7.73 -4.29
CA MET A 32 2.69 -6.71 -3.49
C MET A 32 2.19 -7.31 -2.18
N GLY A 33 2.67 -6.80 -1.02
CA GLY A 33 2.38 -7.37 0.28
C GLY A 33 0.89 -7.44 0.59
N ASP A 34 0.18 -6.32 0.58
CA ASP A 34 -1.25 -6.27 0.98
C ASP A 34 -2.23 -6.66 -0.14
N LEU A 35 -1.78 -6.80 -1.40
CA LEU A 35 -2.69 -7.06 -2.51
C LEU A 35 -3.52 -8.35 -2.34
N PRO A 36 -2.93 -9.49 -1.94
CA PRO A 36 -3.70 -10.71 -1.71
C PRO A 36 -4.75 -10.54 -0.61
N LEU A 37 -4.43 -9.76 0.42
CA LEU A 37 -5.36 -9.46 1.51
C LEU A 37 -6.55 -8.63 1.03
N HIS A 38 -6.32 -7.69 0.11
CA HIS A 38 -7.39 -6.93 -0.55
C HIS A 38 -8.24 -7.82 -1.47
N GLU A 39 -7.62 -8.74 -2.20
CA GLU A 39 -8.31 -9.69 -3.08
C GLU A 39 -9.29 -10.58 -2.31
N ALA A 40 -8.94 -10.97 -1.06
CA ALA A 40 -9.85 -11.68 -0.17
C ALA A 40 -11.18 -10.96 -0.01
N ALA A 41 -11.15 -9.65 0.29
CA ALA A 41 -12.36 -8.86 0.44
C ALA A 41 -13.17 -8.76 -0.87
N VAL A 42 -12.50 -8.69 -2.03
CA VAL A 42 -13.16 -8.71 -3.35
C VAL A 42 -13.79 -10.07 -3.62
N GLY A 43 -13.09 -11.17 -3.32
CA GLY A 43 -13.60 -12.54 -3.48
C GLY A 43 -14.87 -12.78 -2.67
N LEU A 44 -14.84 -12.41 -1.39
CA LEU A 44 -16.00 -12.50 -0.50
C LEU A 44 -17.16 -11.61 -0.99
N LEU A 45 -16.88 -10.40 -1.46
CA LEU A 45 -17.91 -9.50 -1.99
C LEU A 45 -18.53 -10.04 -3.28
N LYS A 46 -17.72 -10.61 -4.18
CA LYS A 46 -18.17 -11.22 -5.45
C LYS A 46 -19.09 -12.40 -5.25
N HIS A 47 -18.82 -13.20 -4.23
CA HIS A 47 -19.56 -14.41 -3.88
C HIS A 47 -20.50 -14.21 -2.68
N TRP A 48 -20.84 -12.95 -2.37
CA TRP A 48 -21.73 -12.63 -1.25
C TRP A 48 -23.07 -13.34 -1.39
N GLY A 49 -23.46 -14.06 -0.34
CA GLY A 49 -24.70 -14.88 -0.35
C GLY A 49 -24.51 -16.33 -0.78
N ASP A 50 -23.31 -16.76 -1.17
CA ASP A 50 -22.96 -18.15 -1.41
C ASP A 50 -22.35 -18.77 -0.12
N PRO A 51 -23.09 -19.58 0.65
CA PRO A 51 -22.60 -20.13 1.91
C PRO A 51 -21.44 -21.12 1.75
N GLY A 52 -21.26 -21.69 0.55
CA GLY A 52 -20.12 -22.54 0.23
C GLY A 52 -18.84 -21.78 -0.03
N PHE A 53 -18.89 -20.43 -0.13
CA PHE A 53 -17.75 -19.56 -0.29
C PHE A 53 -17.59 -18.58 0.87
N VAL A 54 -18.70 -17.94 1.28
CA VAL A 54 -18.75 -16.98 2.39
C VAL A 54 -19.40 -17.65 3.58
N PRO A 55 -18.65 -18.10 4.60
CA PRO A 55 -19.22 -18.78 5.77
C PRO A 55 -20.27 -17.91 6.47
N SER A 56 -21.41 -18.51 6.79
CA SER A 56 -22.51 -17.84 7.47
C SER A 56 -22.06 -17.26 8.81
N ASN A 57 -22.52 -16.06 9.13
CA ASN A 57 -22.24 -15.37 10.40
C ASN A 57 -20.80 -14.94 10.66
N VAL A 58 -19.84 -15.22 9.76
CA VAL A 58 -18.43 -14.79 9.90
C VAL A 58 -18.22 -13.37 9.42
N TYR A 59 -18.92 -12.96 8.37
CA TYR A 59 -18.69 -11.69 7.71
C TYR A 59 -19.92 -10.77 7.71
N THR A 60 -19.68 -9.46 7.59
CA THR A 60 -20.71 -8.43 7.37
C THR A 60 -20.28 -7.47 6.28
N LEU A 61 -21.25 -6.91 5.53
CA LEU A 61 -20.99 -5.84 4.58
C LEU A 61 -20.70 -4.53 5.30
N ASN A 62 -19.74 -3.78 4.78
CA ASN A 62 -19.27 -2.51 5.33
C ASN A 62 -19.03 -1.52 4.18
N LEU A 63 -20.09 -1.17 3.47
CA LEU A 63 -20.02 -0.33 2.27
C LEU A 63 -20.07 1.16 2.64
N GLY A 64 -19.48 1.99 1.77
CA GLY A 64 -19.49 3.45 1.92
C GLY A 64 -18.37 4.00 2.80
N GLN A 65 -17.38 3.17 3.16
CA GLN A 65 -16.20 3.60 3.89
C GLN A 65 -15.17 4.25 2.95
N PRO A 66 -14.24 5.06 3.48
CA PRO A 66 -13.11 5.54 2.71
C PRO A 66 -12.25 4.39 2.14
N ASN A 67 -11.40 4.70 1.17
CA ASN A 67 -10.46 3.76 0.54
C ASN A 67 -11.12 2.57 -0.17
N GLN A 68 -12.40 2.66 -0.58
CA GLN A 68 -13.11 1.51 -1.17
C GLN A 68 -13.17 1.52 -2.71
N VAL A 69 -12.80 2.60 -3.39
CA VAL A 69 -12.93 2.69 -4.85
C VAL A 69 -12.20 1.56 -5.57
N PHE A 70 -10.99 1.24 -5.15
CA PHE A 70 -10.22 0.20 -5.83
C PHE A 70 -10.86 -1.20 -5.69
N TYR A 71 -11.50 -1.52 -4.57
CA TYR A 71 -12.23 -2.79 -4.39
C TYR A 71 -13.37 -2.92 -5.42
N PHE A 72 -14.14 -1.85 -5.61
CA PHE A 72 -15.23 -1.86 -6.58
C PHE A 72 -14.73 -1.92 -8.02
N LEU A 73 -13.58 -1.30 -8.32
CA LEU A 73 -12.96 -1.39 -9.65
C LEU A 73 -12.45 -2.82 -9.92
N ILE A 74 -11.78 -3.46 -8.95
CA ILE A 74 -11.35 -4.86 -9.07
C ILE A 74 -12.59 -5.76 -9.20
N LEU A 75 -13.62 -5.56 -8.36
CA LEU A 75 -14.88 -6.31 -8.42
C LEU A 75 -15.50 -6.21 -9.81
N ALA A 76 -15.65 -5.01 -10.35
CA ALA A 76 -16.23 -4.80 -11.68
C ALA A 76 -15.43 -5.53 -12.78
N LEU A 77 -14.09 -5.44 -12.75
CA LEU A 77 -13.22 -6.14 -13.68
C LEU A 77 -13.29 -7.67 -13.47
N SER A 78 -13.48 -8.13 -12.24
CA SER A 78 -13.51 -9.55 -11.90
C SER A 78 -14.70 -10.32 -12.48
N TYR A 79 -15.72 -9.64 -12.99
CA TYR A 79 -16.80 -10.29 -13.75
C TYR A 79 -16.39 -10.65 -15.18
N VAL A 80 -15.27 -10.12 -15.67
CA VAL A 80 -14.75 -10.38 -17.04
C VAL A 80 -13.48 -11.22 -17.00
N VAL A 81 -12.62 -11.03 -15.97
CA VAL A 81 -11.34 -11.74 -15.81
C VAL A 81 -11.20 -12.25 -14.39
N PRO A 82 -10.31 -13.22 -14.08
CA PRO A 82 -10.03 -13.65 -12.71
C PRO A 82 -9.63 -12.48 -11.79
N ILE A 83 -9.91 -12.57 -10.48
CA ILE A 83 -9.65 -11.50 -9.51
C ILE A 83 -8.18 -11.05 -9.54
N GLY A 84 -7.22 -11.99 -9.51
CA GLY A 84 -5.79 -11.65 -9.58
C GLY A 84 -5.40 -10.90 -10.86
N THR A 85 -5.99 -11.29 -12.01
CA THR A 85 -5.80 -10.55 -13.28
C THR A 85 -6.44 -9.16 -13.20
N ALA A 86 -7.64 -9.04 -12.62
CA ALA A 86 -8.32 -7.74 -12.43
C ALA A 86 -7.49 -6.80 -11.55
N SER A 87 -6.92 -7.33 -10.47
CA SER A 87 -6.01 -6.60 -9.58
C SER A 87 -4.76 -6.14 -10.31
N SER A 88 -4.09 -7.04 -11.03
CA SER A 88 -2.89 -6.72 -11.82
C SER A 88 -3.16 -5.67 -12.89
N LEU A 89 -4.29 -5.73 -13.58
CA LEU A 89 -4.70 -4.71 -14.56
C LEU A 89 -4.91 -3.33 -13.91
N LEU A 90 -5.55 -3.27 -12.75
CA LEU A 90 -5.77 -2.01 -12.03
C LEU A 90 -4.46 -1.43 -11.50
N VAL A 91 -3.57 -2.28 -10.97
CA VAL A 91 -2.22 -1.87 -10.55
C VAL A 91 -1.43 -1.30 -11.71
N ALA A 92 -1.36 -2.03 -12.83
CA ALA A 92 -0.64 -1.60 -14.03
C ALA A 92 -1.21 -0.30 -14.62
N LEU A 93 -2.53 -0.14 -14.62
CA LEU A 93 -3.18 1.10 -15.03
C LEU A 93 -2.77 2.26 -14.12
N THR A 94 -2.77 2.05 -12.80
CA THR A 94 -2.40 3.07 -11.82
C THR A 94 -0.95 3.51 -11.99
N VAL A 95 -0.02 2.55 -12.14
CA VAL A 95 1.41 2.80 -12.40
C VAL A 95 1.59 3.57 -13.72
N THR A 96 0.85 3.19 -14.76
CA THR A 96 0.90 3.88 -16.07
C THR A 96 0.37 5.31 -15.99
N LEU A 97 -0.68 5.56 -15.22
CA LEU A 97 -1.31 6.88 -15.10
C LEU A 97 -0.52 7.84 -14.20
N LEU A 98 0.34 7.38 -13.31
CA LEU A 98 1.09 8.23 -12.39
C LEU A 98 1.98 9.27 -13.13
N PRO A 99 2.87 8.90 -14.07
CA PRO A 99 3.64 9.89 -14.81
C PRO A 99 2.76 10.75 -15.74
N ARG A 100 1.59 10.27 -16.14
CA ARG A 100 0.63 11.08 -16.91
C ARG A 100 -0.05 12.14 -16.03
N ALA A 101 -0.37 11.82 -14.78
CA ALA A 101 -0.87 12.77 -13.80
C ALA A 101 0.20 13.84 -13.48
N ALA A 102 1.45 13.42 -13.30
CA ALA A 102 2.58 14.33 -13.18
C ALA A 102 2.72 15.25 -14.40
N ALA A 103 2.50 14.74 -15.62
CA ALA A 103 2.53 15.56 -16.84
C ALA A 103 1.40 16.58 -16.89
N HIS A 104 0.21 16.25 -16.39
CA HIS A 104 -0.89 17.20 -16.26
C HIS A 104 -0.55 18.35 -15.31
N LEU A 105 0.12 18.05 -14.19
CA LEU A 105 0.63 19.09 -13.28
C LEU A 105 1.78 19.87 -13.91
N ALA A 106 2.73 19.21 -14.61
CA ALA A 106 3.82 19.87 -15.31
C ALA A 106 3.29 20.90 -16.34
N ASP A 107 2.28 20.53 -17.13
CA ASP A 107 1.60 21.44 -18.08
C ASP A 107 1.02 22.68 -17.37
N HIS A 108 0.39 22.47 -16.20
CA HIS A 108 -0.15 23.57 -15.39
C HIS A 108 0.94 24.51 -14.87
N LEU A 109 2.11 23.97 -14.54
CA LEU A 109 3.28 24.74 -14.07
C LEU A 109 4.08 25.36 -15.22
N GLY A 110 3.75 25.05 -16.48
CA GLY A 110 4.56 25.40 -17.64
C GLY A 110 5.94 24.72 -17.66
N ALA A 111 6.10 23.61 -16.92
CA ALA A 111 7.33 22.86 -16.79
C ALA A 111 7.49 21.83 -17.93
N THR A 112 8.74 21.46 -18.25
CA THR A 112 8.99 20.39 -19.23
C THR A 112 8.45 19.05 -18.74
N ARG A 113 7.81 18.29 -19.63
CA ARG A 113 7.30 16.95 -19.30
C ARG A 113 8.40 15.91 -19.04
N TRP A 114 9.66 16.20 -19.40
CA TRP A 114 10.79 15.33 -19.04
C TRP A 114 10.94 15.17 -17.53
N ALA A 115 10.57 16.18 -16.74
CA ALA A 115 10.61 16.11 -15.28
C ALA A 115 9.64 15.06 -14.69
N THR A 116 8.60 14.66 -15.43
CA THR A 116 7.67 13.61 -14.98
C THR A 116 8.33 12.25 -14.86
N LEU A 117 9.44 12.05 -15.57
CA LEU A 117 10.24 10.83 -15.50
C LEU A 117 10.98 10.68 -14.16
N LEU A 118 11.12 11.76 -13.39
CA LEU A 118 11.61 11.72 -12.01
C LEU A 118 10.53 11.27 -11.02
N VAL A 119 9.26 11.41 -11.41
CA VAL A 119 8.10 10.96 -10.62
C VAL A 119 7.75 9.50 -10.94
N ALA A 120 7.96 9.09 -12.18
CA ALA A 120 7.57 7.78 -12.68
C ALA A 120 8.05 6.59 -11.81
N PRO A 121 9.30 6.54 -11.31
CA PRO A 121 9.81 5.43 -10.50
C PRO A 121 9.04 5.17 -9.21
N ILE A 122 8.32 6.17 -8.66
CA ILE A 122 7.43 6.00 -7.51
C ILE A 122 6.38 4.90 -7.77
N GLY A 123 6.01 4.68 -9.05
CA GLY A 123 5.05 3.66 -9.45
C GLY A 123 5.50 2.23 -9.12
N LEU A 124 6.80 1.95 -9.07
CA LEU A 124 7.40 0.71 -8.56
C LEU A 124 8.19 0.96 -7.27
N GLY A 125 7.75 1.91 -6.47
CA GLY A 125 8.36 2.27 -5.21
C GLY A 125 7.72 1.55 -4.02
N TRP A 126 7.96 2.11 -2.84
CA TRP A 126 7.49 1.61 -1.56
C TRP A 126 5.98 1.30 -1.52
N MET A 127 5.12 2.19 -2.02
CA MET A 127 3.67 1.97 -2.03
C MET A 127 3.25 0.75 -2.86
N TYR A 128 4.00 0.47 -3.93
CA TYR A 128 3.76 -0.70 -4.78
C TYR A 128 4.05 -1.99 -4.01
N PHE A 129 5.26 -2.14 -3.46
CA PHE A 129 5.68 -3.40 -2.83
C PHE A 129 4.96 -3.69 -1.51
N TRP A 130 4.58 -2.65 -0.77
CA TRP A 130 3.69 -2.81 0.38
C TRP A 130 2.26 -3.18 0.00
N GLY A 131 1.88 -3.05 -1.26
CA GLY A 131 0.53 -3.35 -1.71
C GLY A 131 -0.47 -2.24 -1.41
N LEU A 132 0.01 -1.02 -1.13
CA LEU A 132 -0.82 0.14 -0.81
C LEU A 132 -1.48 0.72 -2.07
N LEU A 133 -2.28 -0.09 -2.77
CA LEU A 133 -2.90 0.28 -4.04
C LEU A 133 -3.78 1.52 -3.91
N ALA A 134 -4.59 1.64 -2.87
CA ALA A 134 -5.41 2.83 -2.62
C ALA A 134 -4.53 4.10 -2.50
N ASN A 135 -3.37 4.00 -1.83
CA ASN A 135 -2.45 5.13 -1.67
C ASN A 135 -1.80 5.53 -3.01
N LEU A 136 -1.37 4.56 -3.82
CA LEU A 136 -0.80 4.82 -5.15
C LEU A 136 -1.83 5.45 -6.09
N MET A 137 -3.07 4.93 -6.09
CA MET A 137 -4.19 5.54 -6.82
C MET A 137 -4.49 6.95 -6.30
N GLY A 138 -4.46 7.14 -4.97
CA GLY A 138 -4.68 8.42 -4.32
C GLY A 138 -3.63 9.46 -4.70
N LEU A 139 -2.34 9.10 -4.75
CA LEU A 139 -1.27 9.98 -5.25
C LEU A 139 -1.52 10.37 -6.70
N THR A 140 -1.86 9.40 -7.55
CA THR A 140 -2.14 9.64 -8.97
C THR A 140 -3.31 10.61 -9.14
N ALA A 141 -4.43 10.37 -8.44
CA ALA A 141 -5.62 11.22 -8.46
C ALA A 141 -5.34 12.62 -7.87
N PHE A 142 -4.54 12.70 -6.80
CA PHE A 142 -4.11 13.96 -6.20
C PHE A 142 -3.33 14.83 -7.19
N LEU A 143 -2.38 14.26 -7.93
CA LEU A 143 -1.61 15.00 -8.95
C LEU A 143 -2.52 15.50 -10.09
N PHE A 144 -3.57 14.76 -10.46
CA PHE A 144 -4.59 15.24 -11.41
C PHE A 144 -5.46 16.36 -10.82
N ALA A 145 -5.79 16.29 -9.53
CA ALA A 145 -6.63 17.28 -8.86
C ALA A 145 -5.91 18.62 -8.63
N LEU A 146 -4.61 18.59 -8.35
CA LEU A 146 -3.84 19.74 -7.88
C LEU A 146 -3.93 20.99 -8.78
N PRO A 147 -3.92 20.89 -10.14
CA PRO A 147 -4.17 22.04 -11.02
C PRO A 147 -5.57 22.67 -10.83
N ALA A 148 -6.58 21.89 -10.48
CA ALA A 148 -7.91 22.43 -10.22
C ALA A 148 -7.96 23.16 -8.87
N LEU A 149 -7.28 22.61 -7.84
CA LEU A 149 -7.15 23.25 -6.52
C LEU A 149 -6.44 24.60 -6.64
N ASP A 150 -5.30 24.65 -7.34
CA ASP A 150 -4.51 25.90 -7.53
C ASP A 150 -5.32 26.96 -8.30
N ARG A 151 -6.00 26.57 -9.40
CA ARG A 151 -6.86 27.50 -10.14
C ARG A 151 -8.00 28.06 -9.30
N PHE A 152 -8.63 27.22 -8.47
CA PHE A 152 -9.70 27.66 -7.56
C PHE A 152 -9.17 28.64 -6.51
N VAL A 153 -8.04 28.33 -5.89
CA VAL A 153 -7.40 29.24 -4.91
C VAL A 153 -7.00 30.54 -5.58
N ALA A 154 -6.49 30.51 -6.81
CA ALA A 154 -6.15 31.73 -7.55
C ALA A 154 -7.38 32.60 -7.88
N ARG A 155 -8.49 31.98 -8.29
CA ARG A 155 -9.75 32.65 -8.67
C ARG A 155 -10.95 31.81 -8.23
N PRO A 156 -11.47 32.03 -7.00
CA PRO A 156 -12.61 31.28 -6.50
C PRO A 156 -13.87 31.62 -7.29
N THR A 157 -14.50 30.57 -7.85
CA THR A 157 -15.78 30.65 -8.57
C THR A 157 -16.69 29.54 -8.08
N GLY A 158 -18.01 29.67 -8.22
CA GLY A 158 -18.97 28.63 -7.83
C GLY A 158 -18.73 27.30 -8.55
N ARG A 159 -18.40 27.33 -9.86
CA ARG A 159 -18.02 26.12 -10.61
C ARG A 159 -16.70 25.52 -10.08
N GLY A 160 -15.72 26.37 -9.76
CA GLY A 160 -14.46 25.94 -9.17
C GLY A 160 -14.66 25.28 -7.80
N PHE A 161 -15.54 25.86 -6.97
CA PHE A 161 -15.93 25.28 -5.68
C PHE A 161 -16.51 23.87 -5.85
N GLY A 162 -17.48 23.69 -6.75
CA GLY A 162 -18.07 22.38 -7.03
C GLY A 162 -17.03 21.38 -7.55
N THR A 163 -16.12 21.81 -8.45
CA THR A 163 -15.03 20.94 -8.96
C THR A 163 -14.08 20.50 -7.86
N VAL A 164 -13.66 21.42 -6.98
CA VAL A 164 -12.74 21.12 -5.87
C VAL A 164 -13.41 20.20 -4.85
N THR A 165 -14.67 20.47 -4.50
CA THR A 165 -15.44 19.59 -3.60
C THR A 165 -15.59 18.18 -4.18
N ALA A 166 -15.88 18.05 -5.48
CA ALA A 166 -15.95 16.75 -6.15
C ALA A 166 -14.59 15.99 -6.10
N TRP A 167 -13.47 16.70 -6.30
CA TRP A 167 -12.14 16.11 -6.15
C TRP A 167 -11.86 15.66 -4.71
N LEU A 168 -12.21 16.45 -3.70
CA LEU A 168 -12.03 16.10 -2.29
C LEU A 168 -12.85 14.86 -1.92
N VAL A 169 -14.10 14.78 -2.37
CA VAL A 169 -14.96 13.60 -2.18
C VAL A 169 -14.40 12.38 -2.90
N LEU A 170 -14.00 12.50 -4.16
CA LEU A 170 -13.38 11.40 -4.90
C LEU A 170 -12.11 10.91 -4.21
N LEU A 171 -11.23 11.82 -3.81
CA LEU A 171 -9.98 11.50 -3.12
C LEU A 171 -10.25 10.80 -1.77
N HIS A 172 -11.29 11.18 -1.04
CA HIS A 172 -11.67 10.53 0.21
C HIS A 172 -12.04 9.06 -0.02
N PHE A 173 -12.84 8.76 -1.04
CA PHE A 173 -13.21 7.38 -1.36
C PHE A 173 -12.08 6.58 -2.04
N VAL A 174 -11.15 7.26 -2.73
CA VAL A 174 -9.95 6.62 -3.29
C VAL A 174 -8.93 6.37 -2.19
N HIS A 175 -8.59 7.39 -1.38
CA HIS A 175 -7.63 7.30 -0.28
C HIS A 175 -7.70 8.52 0.63
N ASP A 176 -8.05 8.34 1.92
CA ASP A 176 -8.24 9.41 2.90
C ASP A 176 -7.08 10.39 2.98
N LEU A 177 -5.83 9.88 3.13
CA LEU A 177 -4.66 10.73 3.26
C LEU A 177 -4.43 11.59 2.02
N SER A 178 -4.88 11.15 0.84
CA SER A 178 -4.85 11.97 -0.38
C SER A 178 -5.87 13.10 -0.33
N ALA A 179 -7.04 12.87 0.28
CA ALA A 179 -8.01 13.94 0.55
C ALA A 179 -7.47 14.94 1.58
N VAL A 180 -6.81 14.45 2.64
CA VAL A 180 -6.13 15.30 3.64
C VAL A 180 -5.01 16.11 2.96
N ALA A 181 -4.20 15.50 2.10
CA ALA A 181 -3.17 16.19 1.33
C ALA A 181 -3.75 17.28 0.42
N ALA A 182 -4.89 17.02 -0.22
CA ALA A 182 -5.58 18.00 -1.05
C ALA A 182 -6.15 19.16 -0.23
N ALA A 183 -6.77 18.89 0.91
CA ALA A 183 -7.25 19.91 1.84
C ALA A 183 -6.10 20.79 2.37
N LEU A 184 -5.01 20.16 2.79
CA LEU A 184 -3.80 20.88 3.21
C LEU A 184 -3.20 21.70 2.07
N SER A 185 -3.23 21.20 0.83
CA SER A 185 -2.79 21.96 -0.34
C SER A 185 -3.61 23.24 -0.53
N ILE A 186 -4.92 23.18 -0.36
CA ILE A 186 -5.80 24.38 -0.39
C ILE A 186 -5.36 25.38 0.69
N VAL A 187 -5.07 24.91 1.91
CA VAL A 187 -4.63 25.78 3.01
C VAL A 187 -3.30 26.46 2.66
N VAL A 188 -2.27 25.68 2.26
CA VAL A 188 -0.94 26.22 1.95
C VAL A 188 -1.00 27.19 0.77
N LEU A 189 -1.68 26.82 -0.31
CA LEU A 189 -1.85 27.68 -1.49
C LEU A 189 -2.60 28.97 -1.15
N THR A 190 -3.60 28.92 -0.26
CA THR A 190 -4.32 30.10 0.23
C THR A 190 -3.41 31.01 1.04
N ILE A 191 -2.55 30.44 1.91
CA ILE A 191 -1.57 31.21 2.68
C ILE A 191 -0.56 31.89 1.74
N CYS A 192 -0.07 31.19 0.72
CA CYS A 192 0.83 31.76 -0.28
C CYS A 192 0.21 32.90 -1.07
N GLY A 193 -1.10 32.79 -1.37
CA GLY A 193 -1.86 33.81 -2.12
C GLY A 193 -2.81 34.64 -1.27
N TRP A 194 -2.49 34.93 0.00
CA TRP A 194 -3.36 35.63 0.94
C TRP A 194 -3.83 37.01 0.44
N ARG A 195 -5.16 37.23 0.40
CA ARG A 195 -5.77 38.47 -0.10
C ARG A 195 -6.75 39.14 0.88
N GLY A 196 -6.96 38.58 2.05
CA GLY A 196 -7.91 39.09 3.04
C GLY A 196 -8.90 38.03 3.51
N TRP A 197 -9.55 38.27 4.67
CA TRP A 197 -10.33 37.24 5.36
C TRP A 197 -11.54 36.71 4.57
N ARG A 198 -12.29 37.60 3.92
CA ARG A 198 -13.53 37.20 3.20
C ARG A 198 -13.20 36.29 2.00
N GLU A 199 -12.22 36.69 1.18
CA GLU A 199 -11.83 35.91 0.01
C GLU A 199 -11.18 34.58 0.41
N ASN A 200 -10.34 34.60 1.46
CA ASN A 200 -9.69 33.38 1.95
C ASN A 200 -10.68 32.43 2.63
N ALA A 201 -11.73 32.91 3.30
CA ALA A 201 -12.80 32.06 3.82
C ALA A 201 -13.47 31.24 2.71
N VAL A 202 -13.75 31.86 1.55
CA VAL A 202 -14.32 31.14 0.39
C VAL A 202 -13.32 30.09 -0.15
N ARG A 203 -12.03 30.42 -0.20
CA ARG A 203 -10.98 29.48 -0.66
C ARG A 203 -10.83 28.29 0.25
N LEU A 204 -10.92 28.50 1.57
CA LEU A 204 -10.77 27.46 2.58
C LEU A 204 -12.03 26.62 2.77
N ALA A 205 -13.20 27.10 2.34
CA ALA A 205 -14.49 26.45 2.60
C ALA A 205 -14.55 24.96 2.19
N PRO A 206 -14.02 24.51 1.02
CA PRO A 206 -14.03 23.08 0.68
C PRO A 206 -13.20 22.23 1.65
N ALA A 207 -12.03 22.72 2.08
CA ALA A 207 -11.16 22.02 3.02
C ALA A 207 -11.79 21.97 4.44
N LEU A 208 -12.41 23.06 4.87
CA LEU A 208 -13.13 23.12 6.15
C LEU A 208 -14.36 22.20 6.15
N LEU A 209 -15.08 22.11 5.05
CA LEU A 209 -16.20 21.18 4.91
C LEU A 209 -15.75 19.72 5.05
N LEU A 210 -14.66 19.34 4.38
CA LEU A 210 -14.09 17.99 4.53
C LEU A 210 -13.67 17.73 5.98
N GLY A 211 -12.97 18.69 6.62
CA GLY A 211 -12.57 18.57 8.02
C GLY A 211 -13.74 18.43 8.99
N LEU A 212 -14.82 19.18 8.75
CA LEU A 212 -16.05 19.08 9.54
C LEU A 212 -16.71 17.71 9.37
N LEU A 213 -16.81 17.20 8.14
CA LEU A 213 -17.39 15.87 7.88
C LEU A 213 -16.55 14.76 8.53
N ALA A 214 -15.22 14.84 8.47
CA ALA A 214 -14.34 13.90 9.13
C ALA A 214 -14.50 13.95 10.67
N LEU A 215 -14.61 15.14 11.25
CA LEU A 215 -14.87 15.30 12.68
C LEU A 215 -16.22 14.72 13.09
N LEU A 216 -17.29 14.97 12.31
CA LEU A 216 -18.61 14.41 12.58
C LEU A 216 -18.61 12.88 12.51
N ALA A 217 -17.97 12.30 11.49
CA ALA A 217 -17.79 10.86 11.38
C ALA A 217 -17.09 10.29 12.62
N ARG A 218 -16.01 10.93 13.07
CA ARG A 218 -15.26 10.54 14.25
C ARG A 218 -16.10 10.58 15.53
N LEU A 219 -16.88 11.64 15.73
CA LEU A 219 -17.77 11.76 16.89
C LEU A 219 -18.87 10.69 16.92
N LEU A 220 -19.33 10.24 15.73
CA LEU A 220 -20.29 9.16 15.62
C LEU A 220 -19.65 7.81 15.97
N GLU A 221 -18.41 7.55 15.54
CA GLU A 221 -17.66 6.34 15.90
C GLU A 221 -17.37 6.24 17.40
N GLU A 222 -16.99 7.36 18.04
CA GLU A 222 -16.74 7.40 19.50
C GLU A 222 -17.99 7.08 20.32
N ARG A 223 -19.18 7.52 19.86
CA ARG A 223 -20.45 7.16 20.50
C ARG A 223 -20.80 5.68 20.42
N GLN A 224 -20.22 4.95 19.47
CA GLN A 224 -20.41 3.50 19.33
C GLN A 224 -19.47 2.67 20.23
N GLY A 225 -18.70 3.30 21.11
CA GLY A 225 -17.88 2.61 22.12
C GLY A 225 -16.56 2.03 21.60
N ASN A 226 -16.11 2.45 20.42
CA ASN A 226 -14.86 1.98 19.82
C ASN A 226 -13.61 2.73 20.33
N ALA A 227 -13.71 3.50 21.40
CA ALA A 227 -12.60 4.27 21.96
C ALA A 227 -11.70 3.37 22.83
N GLY A 228 -10.60 2.87 22.28
CA GLY A 228 -9.49 2.27 23.03
C GLY A 228 -8.37 3.29 23.28
N GLN A 229 -7.40 2.93 24.11
CA GLN A 229 -6.20 3.75 24.30
C GLN A 229 -5.36 3.73 23.01
N GLY A 230 -5.25 4.88 22.35
CA GLY A 230 -4.49 5.00 21.12
C GLY A 230 -2.98 4.82 21.35
N VAL A 231 -2.32 4.10 20.47
CA VAL A 231 -0.86 4.00 20.41
C VAL A 231 -0.34 4.89 19.28
N VAL A 232 0.64 5.72 19.60
CA VAL A 232 1.31 6.58 18.61
C VAL A 232 2.79 6.23 18.60
N ALA A 233 3.28 5.70 17.47
CA ALA A 233 4.69 5.40 17.27
C ALA A 233 5.40 6.56 16.57
N MET A 234 6.41 7.12 17.23
CA MET A 234 7.22 8.24 16.73
C MET A 234 8.64 7.76 16.41
N PRO A 235 9.01 7.59 15.14
CA PRO A 235 10.39 7.28 14.76
C PRO A 235 11.33 8.43 15.17
N THR A 236 12.55 8.07 15.51
CA THR A 236 13.63 9.04 15.75
C THR A 236 13.99 9.79 14.46
N LEU A 237 14.63 10.95 14.59
CA LEU A 237 15.11 11.70 13.41
C LEU A 237 16.07 10.86 12.54
N PHE A 238 16.92 10.07 13.18
CA PHE A 238 17.87 9.20 12.47
C PHE A 238 17.15 8.13 11.64
N GLU A 239 16.17 7.46 12.21
CA GLU A 239 15.33 6.48 11.49
C GLU A 239 14.62 7.12 10.31
N ARG A 240 14.07 8.33 10.48
CA ARG A 240 13.41 9.07 9.39
C ARG A 240 14.38 9.38 8.25
N ILE A 241 15.61 9.86 8.57
CA ILE A 241 16.62 10.13 7.55
C ILE A 241 17.00 8.84 6.82
N ARG A 242 17.18 7.73 7.54
CA ARG A 242 17.51 6.42 6.97
C ARG A 242 16.39 5.89 6.06
N MET A 243 15.14 6.07 6.47
CA MET A 243 13.96 5.59 5.73
C MET A 243 13.54 6.50 4.56
N LEU A 244 14.11 7.70 4.44
CA LEU A 244 13.71 8.66 3.40
C LEU A 244 13.87 8.11 1.97
N PRO A 245 15.00 7.47 1.58
CA PRO A 245 15.13 6.87 0.25
C PRO A 245 14.08 5.79 0.00
N ASP A 246 13.82 4.93 0.99
CA ASP A 246 12.83 3.87 0.89
C ASP A 246 11.41 4.42 0.75
N SER A 247 11.10 5.55 1.35
CA SER A 247 9.79 6.21 1.24
C SER A 247 9.50 6.75 -0.18
N VAL A 248 10.51 6.93 -1.03
CA VAL A 248 10.37 7.38 -2.43
C VAL A 248 10.43 6.20 -3.39
N PHE A 249 11.51 5.41 -3.32
CA PHE A 249 11.85 4.37 -4.32
C PHE A 249 11.84 2.96 -3.72
N GLY A 250 11.31 2.80 -2.55
CA GLY A 250 11.46 1.80 -1.56
C GLY A 250 11.29 0.34 -1.85
N GLY A 251 11.76 -0.40 -0.87
CA GLY A 251 11.67 -1.84 -0.74
C GLY A 251 12.99 -2.58 -0.96
N VAL A 252 14.08 -1.93 -1.37
CA VAL A 252 15.33 -2.62 -1.77
C VAL A 252 16.55 -2.13 -0.97
N GLY A 253 16.34 -1.69 0.29
CA GLY A 253 17.43 -1.30 1.18
C GLY A 253 18.34 -0.22 0.60
N TRP A 254 19.67 -0.46 0.57
CA TRP A 254 20.66 0.49 0.06
C TRP A 254 20.47 0.87 -1.43
N VAL A 255 19.76 0.05 -2.21
CA VAL A 255 19.44 0.34 -3.62
C VAL A 255 18.52 1.55 -3.74
N SER A 256 17.58 1.72 -2.80
CA SER A 256 16.71 2.91 -2.75
C SER A 256 17.52 4.20 -2.59
N ALA A 257 18.61 4.16 -1.80
CA ALA A 257 19.51 5.30 -1.65
C ALA A 257 20.27 5.62 -2.97
N ILE A 258 20.69 4.59 -3.71
CA ILE A 258 21.30 4.76 -5.02
C ILE A 258 20.27 5.34 -6.02
N LEU A 259 19.06 4.82 -6.06
CA LEU A 259 18.00 5.32 -6.94
C LEU A 259 17.69 6.79 -6.63
N LEU A 260 17.63 7.16 -5.34
CA LEU A 260 17.43 8.55 -4.92
C LEU A 260 18.61 9.44 -5.38
N ALA A 261 19.85 8.99 -5.21
CA ALA A 261 21.04 9.72 -5.67
C ALA A 261 21.03 9.88 -7.20
N LEU A 262 20.73 8.82 -7.95
CA LEU A 262 20.61 8.88 -9.41
C LEU A 262 19.51 9.84 -9.86
N ALA A 263 18.36 9.90 -9.17
CA ALA A 263 17.29 10.83 -9.47
C ALA A 263 17.59 12.27 -9.05
N ALA A 264 18.41 12.48 -8.02
CA ALA A 264 18.83 13.81 -7.58
C ALA A 264 19.73 14.53 -8.61
N VAL A 265 20.51 13.78 -9.40
CA VAL A 265 21.36 14.35 -10.45
C VAL A 265 20.53 15.09 -11.51
N PRO A 266 19.62 14.45 -12.26
CA PRO A 266 18.82 15.17 -13.25
C PRO A 266 17.91 16.23 -12.62
N LEU A 267 17.42 16.04 -11.38
CA LEU A 267 16.67 17.07 -10.66
C LEU A 267 17.50 18.33 -10.44
N THR A 268 18.75 18.19 -9.99
CA THR A 268 19.67 19.29 -9.78
C THR A 268 20.00 20.00 -11.11
N LEU A 269 20.27 19.22 -12.16
CA LEU A 269 20.53 19.77 -13.48
C LEU A 269 19.33 20.54 -14.05
N PHE A 270 18.10 20.04 -13.87
CA PHE A 270 16.88 20.77 -14.23
C PHE A 270 16.74 22.07 -13.44
N ALA A 271 17.04 22.06 -12.14
CA ALA A 271 16.99 23.27 -11.32
C ALA A 271 18.03 24.30 -11.75
N LEU A 272 19.23 23.88 -12.16
CA LEU A 272 20.27 24.76 -12.72
C LEU A 272 19.86 25.32 -14.09
N GLU A 273 19.32 24.49 -14.99
CA GLU A 273 18.79 24.91 -16.29
C GLU A 273 17.67 25.94 -16.12
N ARG A 274 16.75 25.74 -15.17
CA ARG A 274 15.69 26.70 -14.83
C ARG A 274 16.28 28.06 -14.37
N ARG A 275 17.32 28.03 -13.53
CA ARG A 275 17.98 29.24 -13.06
C ARG A 275 18.68 29.97 -14.21
N ALA A 276 19.39 29.26 -15.08
CA ALA A 276 20.07 29.84 -16.24
C ALA A 276 19.10 30.49 -17.23
N GLY A 277 17.90 29.95 -17.38
CA GLY A 277 16.85 30.50 -18.25
C GLY A 277 16.00 31.61 -17.60
N ALA A 278 16.23 31.93 -16.33
CA ALA A 278 15.42 32.91 -15.59
C ALA A 278 15.96 34.37 -15.67
N THR A 279 16.95 34.62 -16.54
CA THR A 279 17.48 35.97 -16.73
C THR A 279 16.43 36.90 -17.35
N GLU A 280 16.17 38.05 -16.68
CA GLU A 280 15.61 39.31 -17.21
C GLU A 280 14.11 39.64 -17.03
N VAL A 281 13.26 38.80 -16.49
CA VAL A 281 11.91 39.26 -16.17
C VAL A 281 11.82 39.53 -14.66
N GLU A 282 11.73 40.79 -14.27
CA GLU A 282 11.36 41.16 -12.88
C GLU A 282 10.03 40.48 -12.52
N PRO A 283 10.01 39.66 -11.48
CA PRO A 283 8.80 38.97 -11.14
C PRO A 283 7.77 39.92 -10.55
N SER A 284 6.70 40.19 -11.28
CA SER A 284 5.55 40.98 -10.80
C SER A 284 4.80 40.30 -9.63
N GLU A 285 5.00 39.00 -9.40
CA GLU A 285 4.37 38.25 -8.34
C GLU A 285 5.24 38.18 -7.07
N PRO A 286 4.60 38.23 -5.87
CA PRO A 286 5.30 38.01 -4.60
C PRO A 286 6.02 36.67 -4.59
N ALA A 287 7.24 36.60 -4.01
CA ALA A 287 8.06 35.39 -3.97
C ALA A 287 7.30 34.16 -3.43
N ARG A 288 6.48 34.32 -2.38
CA ARG A 288 5.65 33.25 -1.80
C ARG A 288 4.66 32.65 -2.80
N GLN A 289 4.09 33.45 -3.71
CA GLN A 289 3.15 32.96 -4.72
C GLN A 289 3.91 32.26 -5.86
N ARG A 290 5.07 32.80 -6.22
CA ARG A 290 5.95 32.21 -7.23
C ARG A 290 6.48 30.83 -6.82
N PHE A 291 6.81 30.62 -5.55
CA PHE A 291 7.36 29.36 -5.01
C PHE A 291 6.33 28.50 -4.28
N ARG A 292 5.02 28.72 -4.52
CA ARG A 292 3.95 28.05 -3.76
C ARG A 292 3.99 26.53 -3.83
N PHE A 293 4.45 25.93 -4.93
CA PHE A 293 4.55 24.47 -5.07
C PHE A 293 5.81 23.92 -4.39
N GLU A 294 6.91 24.67 -4.38
CA GLU A 294 8.09 24.34 -3.57
C GLU A 294 7.77 24.43 -2.07
N ILE A 295 7.01 25.45 -1.66
CA ILE A 295 6.52 25.60 -0.26
C ILE A 295 5.61 24.44 0.08
N LEU A 296 4.70 24.04 -0.80
CA LEU A 296 3.83 22.92 -0.61
C LEU A 296 4.62 21.60 -0.48
N GLY A 297 5.62 21.37 -1.35
CA GLY A 297 6.53 20.23 -1.25
C GLY A 297 7.29 20.21 0.08
N ALA A 298 7.81 21.38 0.51
CA ALA A 298 8.50 21.52 1.79
C ALA A 298 7.55 21.24 2.98
N THR A 299 6.28 21.64 2.89
CA THR A 299 5.27 21.35 3.90
C THR A 299 5.05 19.83 4.03
N PHE A 300 4.90 19.09 2.93
CA PHE A 300 4.75 17.64 2.98
C PHE A 300 6.03 16.95 3.48
N LEU A 301 7.20 17.44 3.13
CA LEU A 301 8.46 16.93 3.68
C LEU A 301 8.57 17.21 5.19
N LEU A 302 8.14 18.39 5.66
CA LEU A 302 8.08 18.71 7.08
C LEU A 302 7.11 17.76 7.82
N ILE A 303 5.95 17.46 7.23
CA ILE A 303 5.01 16.50 7.80
C ILE A 303 5.67 15.12 7.95
N TYR A 304 6.45 14.67 6.98
CA TYR A 304 7.23 13.44 7.12
C TYR A 304 8.11 13.45 8.38
N PHE A 305 8.77 14.57 8.66
CA PHE A 305 9.67 14.68 9.81
C PHE A 305 8.97 14.87 11.16
N VAL A 306 7.71 15.31 11.19
CA VAL A 306 6.99 15.57 12.45
C VAL A 306 5.83 14.62 12.72
N ALA A 307 5.22 14.04 11.67
CA ALA A 307 4.10 13.12 11.84
C ALA A 307 4.54 11.77 12.42
N PRO A 308 3.68 11.08 13.16
CA PRO A 308 3.95 9.73 13.63
C PRO A 308 4.06 8.74 12.46
N ALA A 309 4.78 7.64 12.67
CA ALA A 309 4.78 6.51 11.73
C ALA A 309 3.48 5.72 11.83
N THR A 310 3.01 5.49 13.05
CA THR A 310 1.77 4.75 13.28
C THR A 310 0.86 5.54 14.20
N ILE A 311 -0.42 5.57 13.84
CA ILE A 311 -1.50 6.11 14.66
C ILE A 311 -2.53 4.99 14.83
N ASN A 312 -2.71 4.53 16.06
CA ASN A 312 -3.74 3.55 16.38
C ASN A 312 -4.68 4.16 17.42
N TRP A 313 -5.89 4.47 17.02
CA TRP A 313 -6.85 5.19 17.88
C TRP A 313 -7.58 4.32 18.89
N THR A 314 -7.63 3.00 18.67
CA THR A 314 -8.54 2.10 19.40
C THR A 314 -7.80 1.05 20.23
N GLY A 315 -6.47 1.03 20.22
CA GLY A 315 -5.68 -0.07 20.79
C GLY A 315 -5.78 -1.39 20.00
N ASN A 316 -6.62 -1.44 18.97
CA ASN A 316 -6.69 -2.56 18.03
C ASN A 316 -5.68 -2.34 16.89
N PRO A 317 -4.68 -3.20 16.69
CA PRO A 317 -3.66 -3.03 15.65
C PRO A 317 -4.25 -2.89 14.23
N TRP A 318 -5.43 -3.46 13.98
CA TRP A 318 -6.11 -3.42 12.68
C TRP A 318 -6.85 -2.11 12.38
N THR A 319 -7.10 -1.28 13.39
CA THR A 319 -7.69 0.06 13.21
C THR A 319 -6.64 1.15 13.07
N GLY A 320 -5.36 0.79 13.22
CA GLY A 320 -4.25 1.71 13.10
C GLY A 320 -3.93 2.05 11.63
N ILE A 321 -3.47 3.28 11.42
CA ILE A 321 -2.84 3.69 10.17
C ILE A 321 -1.34 3.60 10.38
N SER A 322 -0.69 2.63 9.74
CA SER A 322 0.78 2.50 9.74
C SER A 322 1.42 3.38 8.67
N GLN A 323 2.69 3.72 8.88
CA GLN A 323 3.53 4.42 7.91
C GLN A 323 2.93 5.75 7.40
N VAL A 324 2.20 6.45 8.28
CA VAL A 324 1.51 7.72 7.96
C VAL A 324 2.47 8.74 7.39
N ASN A 325 3.60 8.94 8.05
CA ASN A 325 4.61 9.91 7.64
C ASN A 325 5.20 9.61 6.25
N GLN A 326 5.50 8.34 5.95
CA GLN A 326 6.12 7.94 4.67
C GLN A 326 5.25 8.27 3.46
N ARG A 327 3.93 8.28 3.62
CA ARG A 327 2.97 8.53 2.54
C ARG A 327 3.04 9.95 1.98
N PHE A 328 3.64 10.90 2.70
CA PHE A 328 3.81 12.27 2.24
C PHE A 328 5.09 12.51 1.44
N VAL A 329 6.09 11.62 1.55
CA VAL A 329 7.37 11.77 0.83
C VAL A 329 7.22 11.70 -0.69
N PRO A 330 6.46 10.74 -1.28
CA PRO A 330 6.22 10.70 -2.72
C PRO A 330 5.51 11.95 -3.24
N ILE A 331 4.62 12.55 -2.45
CA ILE A 331 3.97 13.83 -2.78
C ILE A 331 5.00 14.94 -2.82
N ALA A 332 5.81 15.07 -1.75
CA ALA A 332 6.86 16.09 -1.66
C ALA A 332 7.87 15.98 -2.82
N TRP A 333 8.34 14.75 -3.10
CA TRP A 333 9.24 14.48 -4.21
C TRP A 333 8.64 14.89 -5.56
N SER A 334 7.40 14.51 -5.84
CA SER A 334 6.70 14.85 -7.08
C SER A 334 6.58 16.36 -7.27
N LEU A 335 6.26 17.10 -6.20
CA LEU A 335 6.16 18.56 -6.23
C LEU A 335 7.52 19.21 -6.49
N PHE A 336 8.57 18.78 -5.80
CA PHE A 336 9.92 19.33 -6.04
C PHE A 336 10.43 19.02 -7.45
N ALA A 337 10.21 17.79 -7.94
CA ALA A 337 10.63 17.39 -9.28
C ALA A 337 9.99 18.28 -10.37
N LEU A 338 8.70 18.57 -10.22
CA LEU A 338 7.95 19.35 -11.21
C LEU A 338 8.13 20.87 -11.03
N ALA A 339 8.12 21.36 -9.79
CA ALA A 339 8.29 22.80 -9.53
C ALA A 339 9.69 23.32 -9.84
N ARG A 340 10.73 22.49 -9.78
CA ARG A 340 12.11 22.85 -10.10
C ARG A 340 12.49 22.65 -11.57
N ALA A 341 11.62 22.04 -12.36
CA ALA A 341 11.86 21.78 -13.76
C ALA A 341 11.91 23.08 -14.60
N PRO A 342 12.73 23.12 -15.66
CA PRO A 342 12.79 24.26 -16.58
C PRO A 342 11.46 24.40 -17.33
N ARG A 343 11.20 25.61 -17.87
CA ARG A 343 10.04 25.85 -18.72
C ARG A 343 10.17 25.12 -20.05
N SER A 344 9.06 24.63 -20.57
CA SER A 344 9.01 23.86 -21.84
C SER A 344 9.53 24.62 -23.06
N SER A 345 9.56 25.96 -23.01
CA SER A 345 9.94 26.85 -24.10
C SER A 345 11.42 27.25 -24.14
N ALA A 346 12.28 26.71 -23.25
CA ALA A 346 13.68 27.08 -23.21
C ALA A 346 14.42 26.58 -24.48
N ALA A 347 14.81 27.49 -25.35
CA ALA A 347 15.56 27.22 -26.59
C ALA A 347 16.93 26.55 -26.34
N THR A 348 17.47 26.69 -25.14
CA THR A 348 18.80 26.21 -24.69
C THR A 348 18.68 24.95 -23.81
N ALA A 349 17.72 24.11 -24.13
CA ALA A 349 17.46 22.93 -23.30
C ALA A 349 18.64 21.95 -23.29
N TRP A 350 19.15 21.67 -22.09
CA TRP A 350 20.25 20.73 -21.89
C TRP A 350 19.78 19.30 -22.22
N ARG A 351 20.60 18.58 -22.99
CA ARG A 351 20.26 17.18 -23.38
C ARG A 351 20.51 16.21 -22.24
N LEU A 352 21.57 16.42 -21.46
CA LEU A 352 22.00 15.50 -20.41
C LEU A 352 20.92 15.20 -19.36
N PRO A 353 20.27 16.18 -18.70
CA PRO A 353 19.24 15.88 -17.70
C PRO A 353 18.05 15.13 -18.28
N ARG A 354 17.72 15.34 -19.56
CA ARG A 354 16.64 14.61 -20.25
C ARG A 354 16.99 13.15 -20.51
N ILE A 355 18.23 12.87 -20.92
CA ILE A 355 18.71 11.50 -21.13
C ILE A 355 18.73 10.76 -19.79
N LEU A 356 19.29 11.38 -18.74
CA LEU A 356 19.32 10.78 -17.40
C LEU A 356 17.92 10.53 -16.86
N ALA A 357 17.00 11.47 -17.03
CA ALA A 357 15.60 11.29 -16.64
C ALA A 357 14.92 10.16 -17.44
N ALA A 358 15.23 10.02 -18.75
CA ALA A 358 14.65 8.98 -19.60
C ALA A 358 15.11 7.57 -19.24
N ILE A 359 16.30 7.41 -18.69
CA ILE A 359 16.84 6.11 -18.27
C ILE A 359 16.31 5.72 -16.88
N LEU A 360 15.99 6.69 -16.03
CA LEU A 360 15.62 6.46 -14.63
C LEU A 360 14.45 5.47 -14.43
N PRO A 361 13.37 5.46 -15.24
CA PRO A 361 12.29 4.47 -15.10
C PRO A 361 12.71 3.01 -15.33
N LEU A 362 13.84 2.76 -16.02
CA LEU A 362 14.34 1.39 -16.24
C LEU A 362 14.99 0.82 -14.97
N ALA A 363 15.60 1.66 -14.15
CA ALA A 363 16.35 1.22 -12.99
C ALA A 363 15.51 0.42 -11.99
N PRO A 364 14.33 0.88 -11.51
CA PRO A 364 13.50 0.10 -10.60
C PRO A 364 13.02 -1.21 -11.25
N VAL A 365 12.70 -1.22 -12.56
CA VAL A 365 12.31 -2.46 -13.25
C VAL A 365 13.42 -3.49 -13.21
N LEU A 366 14.66 -3.09 -13.53
CA LEU A 366 15.79 -4.02 -13.56
C LEU A 366 16.14 -4.56 -12.16
N VAL A 367 16.09 -3.68 -11.16
CA VAL A 367 16.44 -4.04 -9.78
C VAL A 367 15.39 -4.96 -9.16
N THR A 368 14.10 -4.72 -9.42
CA THR A 368 13.02 -5.46 -8.77
C THR A 368 12.57 -6.71 -9.56
N TRP A 369 13.06 -6.89 -10.79
CA TRP A 369 12.70 -8.03 -11.64
C TRP A 369 12.86 -9.40 -10.97
N PRO A 370 13.94 -9.69 -10.21
CA PRO A 370 14.06 -10.96 -9.48
C PRO A 370 12.93 -11.22 -8.51
N GLU A 371 12.42 -10.17 -7.84
CA GLU A 371 11.29 -10.26 -6.89
C GLU A 371 9.99 -10.63 -7.60
N PHE A 372 9.74 -10.07 -8.79
CA PHE A 372 8.59 -10.45 -9.61
C PHE A 372 8.64 -11.93 -9.99
N LEU A 373 9.81 -12.43 -10.35
CA LEU A 373 10.00 -13.85 -10.69
C LEU A 373 9.84 -14.76 -9.46
N ALA A 374 10.33 -14.33 -8.30
CA ALA A 374 10.21 -15.08 -7.05
C ALA A 374 8.74 -15.17 -6.61
N ALA A 375 8.03 -14.05 -6.54
CA ALA A 375 6.61 -14.02 -6.20
C ALA A 375 5.79 -14.88 -7.17
N ASN A 376 6.03 -14.77 -8.48
CA ASN A 376 5.33 -15.55 -9.48
C ASN A 376 5.53 -17.06 -9.31
N ARG A 377 6.72 -17.53 -8.89
CA ARG A 377 6.96 -18.95 -8.56
C ARG A 377 6.16 -19.36 -7.34
N THR A 378 6.24 -18.58 -6.26
CA THR A 378 5.51 -18.85 -5.02
C THR A 378 4.01 -18.99 -5.27
N TYR A 379 3.40 -18.12 -6.06
CA TYR A 379 1.97 -18.22 -6.36
C TYR A 379 1.60 -19.39 -7.28
N ARG A 380 2.46 -19.78 -8.21
CA ARG A 380 2.24 -21.01 -9.02
C ARG A 380 2.24 -22.26 -8.15
N ASP A 381 3.16 -22.35 -7.18
CA ASP A 381 3.21 -23.46 -6.24
C ASP A 381 1.99 -23.44 -5.32
N LEU A 382 1.52 -22.26 -4.91
CA LEU A 382 0.30 -22.09 -4.14
C LEU A 382 -0.95 -22.55 -4.90
N ASP A 383 -1.07 -22.23 -6.19
CA ASP A 383 -2.20 -22.67 -7.02
C ASP A 383 -2.31 -24.20 -7.08
N LEU A 384 -1.17 -24.90 -7.10
CA LEU A 384 -1.15 -26.38 -6.99
C LEU A 384 -1.67 -26.87 -5.64
N VAL A 385 -1.38 -26.16 -4.57
CA VAL A 385 -1.88 -26.49 -3.22
C VAL A 385 -3.38 -26.24 -3.12
N LEU A 386 -3.88 -25.13 -3.68
CA LEU A 386 -5.30 -24.76 -3.62
C LEU A 386 -6.21 -25.81 -4.22
N ALA A 387 -5.74 -26.56 -5.23
CA ALA A 387 -6.49 -27.65 -5.83
C ALA A 387 -6.83 -28.79 -4.84
N HIS A 388 -6.14 -28.84 -3.68
CA HIS A 388 -6.34 -29.85 -2.64
C HIS A 388 -7.07 -29.31 -1.39
N MET A 389 -7.49 -28.05 -1.42
CA MET A 389 -8.25 -27.42 -0.34
C MET A 389 -9.74 -27.39 -0.67
N GLU A 390 -10.55 -27.65 0.34
CA GLU A 390 -12.01 -27.58 0.21
C GLU A 390 -12.49 -26.13 0.22
N ARG A 391 -13.42 -25.83 -0.68
CA ARG A 391 -14.05 -24.50 -0.79
C ARG A 391 -14.73 -24.11 0.52
N GLY A 392 -14.58 -22.86 0.94
CA GLY A 392 -15.19 -22.32 2.15
C GLY A 392 -14.51 -22.73 3.46
N SER A 393 -13.34 -23.39 3.39
CA SER A 393 -12.63 -23.88 4.57
C SER A 393 -11.87 -22.78 5.32
N SER A 394 -11.66 -23.00 6.63
CA SER A 394 -10.78 -22.17 7.46
C SER A 394 -9.32 -22.61 7.33
N HIS A 395 -8.40 -21.65 7.28
CA HIS A 395 -6.98 -21.95 7.13
C HIS A 395 -6.07 -20.92 7.82
N VAL A 396 -4.85 -21.34 8.10
CA VAL A 396 -3.76 -20.50 8.57
C VAL A 396 -2.50 -20.74 7.73
N VAL A 397 -1.77 -19.68 7.45
CA VAL A 397 -0.46 -19.74 6.80
C VAL A 397 0.61 -19.48 7.85
N LEU A 398 1.52 -20.44 8.04
CA LEU A 398 2.66 -20.33 8.92
C LEU A 398 3.92 -20.19 8.06
N ALA A 399 4.38 -18.94 7.90
CA ALA A 399 5.63 -18.65 7.19
C ALA A 399 6.80 -18.79 8.18
N LEU A 400 7.62 -19.83 7.99
CA LEU A 400 8.69 -20.21 8.89
C LEU A 400 10.04 -19.76 8.35
N GLY A 401 10.95 -19.38 9.24
CA GLY A 401 12.30 -18.92 8.90
C GLY A 401 12.43 -17.41 8.90
N PRO A 402 13.65 -16.89 8.76
CA PRO A 402 13.87 -15.47 8.73
C PRO A 402 13.18 -14.87 7.51
N THR A 403 12.24 -13.97 7.74
CA THR A 403 11.82 -13.03 6.70
C THR A 403 13.04 -12.14 6.46
N SER A 404 13.65 -12.21 5.27
CA SER A 404 14.67 -11.24 4.91
C SER A 404 14.09 -9.84 5.12
N PRO A 405 14.74 -8.96 5.88
CA PRO A 405 14.28 -7.58 6.02
C PRO A 405 14.20 -6.84 4.67
N ASP A 406 14.89 -7.38 3.66
CA ASP A 406 14.89 -6.88 2.28
C ASP A 406 13.88 -7.61 1.38
N ALA A 407 13.12 -8.59 1.91
CA ALA A 407 12.10 -9.28 1.13
C ALA A 407 10.90 -8.35 0.88
N LEU A 408 10.69 -8.02 -0.38
CA LEU A 408 9.56 -7.19 -0.83
C LEU A 408 8.22 -7.92 -0.75
N PHE A 409 8.25 -9.24 -0.57
CA PHE A 409 7.09 -10.10 -0.52
C PHE A 409 7.17 -11.05 0.68
N THR A 410 6.12 -11.09 1.49
CA THR A 410 6.02 -11.98 2.65
C THR A 410 5.01 -13.09 2.38
N PRO A 411 5.41 -14.38 2.37
CA PRO A 411 4.50 -15.49 2.12
C PRO A 411 3.32 -15.61 3.12
N ALA A 412 3.42 -15.00 4.29
CA ALA A 412 2.33 -14.99 5.28
C ALA A 412 1.02 -14.39 4.73
N VAL A 413 1.11 -13.45 3.77
CA VAL A 413 -0.07 -12.76 3.20
C VAL A 413 -0.82 -13.58 2.14
N VAL A 414 -0.27 -14.72 1.69
CA VAL A 414 -0.95 -15.56 0.67
C VAL A 414 -2.28 -16.13 1.15
N GLY A 415 -2.55 -16.13 2.46
CA GLY A 415 -3.87 -16.48 3.02
C GLY A 415 -5.01 -15.68 2.41
N GLY A 416 -4.78 -14.40 2.09
CA GLY A 416 -5.75 -13.57 1.38
C GLY A 416 -6.07 -14.08 -0.03
N HIS A 417 -5.06 -14.53 -0.78
CA HIS A 417 -5.26 -15.13 -2.09
C HIS A 417 -6.07 -16.45 -2.03
N ILE A 418 -5.82 -17.25 -0.98
CA ILE A 418 -6.61 -18.47 -0.73
C ILE A 418 -8.09 -18.10 -0.56
N VAL A 419 -8.41 -17.12 0.30
CA VAL A 419 -9.80 -16.64 0.49
C VAL A 419 -10.39 -16.09 -0.81
N ALA A 420 -9.62 -15.35 -1.60
CA ALA A 420 -10.08 -14.81 -2.88
C ALA A 420 -10.45 -15.90 -3.89
N THR A 421 -9.81 -17.07 -3.80
CA THR A 421 -9.92 -18.18 -4.77
C THR A 421 -10.96 -19.21 -4.36
N ILE A 422 -10.90 -19.68 -3.12
CA ILE A 422 -11.77 -20.76 -2.63
C ILE A 422 -12.76 -20.32 -1.56
N GLY A 423 -12.70 -19.07 -1.10
CA GLY A 423 -13.52 -18.59 0.01
C GLY A 423 -13.01 -19.04 1.37
N GLY A 424 -13.94 -19.08 2.33
CA GLY A 424 -13.62 -19.51 3.68
C GLY A 424 -13.11 -18.39 4.56
N ARG A 425 -12.20 -18.73 5.48
CA ARG A 425 -11.67 -17.82 6.50
C ARG A 425 -10.17 -18.03 6.68
N ALA A 426 -9.38 -16.97 6.47
CA ALA A 426 -7.96 -16.94 6.79
C ALA A 426 -7.73 -16.31 8.17
N LEU A 427 -6.66 -16.72 8.87
CA LEU A 427 -6.23 -16.03 10.08
C LEU A 427 -5.83 -14.59 9.75
N PHE A 428 -5.21 -14.40 8.60
CA PHE A 428 -4.68 -13.14 8.09
C PHE A 428 -5.41 -12.74 6.80
N ASP A 429 -6.27 -11.74 6.86
CA ASP A 429 -6.85 -11.07 5.70
C ASP A 429 -7.26 -9.62 6.04
N TYR A 430 -7.52 -8.81 5.00
CA TYR A 430 -7.86 -7.39 5.18
C TYR A 430 -9.31 -7.15 5.62
N THR A 431 -10.11 -8.20 5.77
CA THR A 431 -11.50 -8.09 6.26
C THR A 431 -11.59 -7.66 7.73
N ARG A 432 -10.46 -7.52 8.40
CA ARG A 432 -10.36 -6.91 9.74
C ARG A 432 -10.15 -5.40 9.71
N SER A 433 -9.82 -4.83 8.56
CA SER A 433 -9.69 -3.39 8.40
C SER A 433 -11.07 -2.73 8.41
N PRO A 434 -11.27 -1.65 9.19
CA PRO A 434 -12.56 -0.94 9.25
C PRO A 434 -12.93 -0.29 7.91
N THR A 435 -12.01 -0.17 6.97
CA THR A 435 -12.24 0.38 5.63
C THR A 435 -12.52 -0.69 4.57
N ALA A 436 -12.38 -1.98 4.88
CA ALA A 436 -12.70 -3.04 3.94
C ALA A 436 -14.22 -3.09 3.65
N PRO A 437 -14.64 -3.43 2.41
CA PRO A 437 -16.05 -3.50 2.05
C PRO A 437 -16.78 -4.71 2.66
N VAL A 438 -16.03 -5.72 3.08
CA VAL A 438 -16.49 -6.87 3.86
C VAL A 438 -15.62 -6.94 5.11
N ILE A 439 -16.23 -6.97 6.28
CA ILE A 439 -15.50 -7.07 7.55
C ILE A 439 -15.85 -8.37 8.27
N GLN A 440 -14.82 -8.97 8.85
CA GLN A 440 -14.96 -10.14 9.69
C GLN A 440 -15.52 -9.74 11.05
N ARG A 441 -16.51 -10.50 11.54
CA ARG A 441 -17.00 -10.34 12.92
C ARG A 441 -15.90 -10.74 13.90
N ARG A 442 -15.80 -9.99 14.99
CA ARG A 442 -14.84 -10.30 16.04
C ARG A 442 -15.26 -11.54 16.81
N GLU A 443 -14.32 -12.41 17.04
CA GLU A 443 -14.44 -13.61 17.85
C GLU A 443 -13.21 -13.73 18.74
N ALA A 444 -13.43 -13.86 20.05
CA ALA A 444 -12.35 -13.79 21.04
C ALA A 444 -11.21 -14.79 20.77
N HIS A 445 -11.55 -16.05 20.46
CA HIS A 445 -10.54 -17.09 20.18
C HIS A 445 -9.73 -16.82 18.93
N TRP A 446 -10.40 -16.37 17.85
CA TRP A 446 -9.73 -16.04 16.61
C TRP A 446 -8.81 -14.84 16.79
N ASP A 447 -9.26 -13.84 17.55
CA ASP A 447 -8.47 -12.64 17.84
C ASP A 447 -7.25 -12.94 18.74
N GLU A 448 -7.39 -13.89 19.68
CA GLU A 448 -6.29 -14.37 20.52
C GLU A 448 -5.23 -15.09 19.68
N VAL A 449 -5.63 -16.05 18.84
CA VAL A 449 -4.69 -16.77 17.95
C VAL A 449 -3.99 -15.79 17.02
N LEU A 450 -4.72 -14.83 16.44
CA LEU A 450 -4.16 -13.81 15.60
C LEU A 450 -3.10 -12.99 16.33
N ALA A 451 -3.42 -12.46 17.50
CA ALA A 451 -2.50 -11.63 18.28
C ALA A 451 -1.21 -12.38 18.68
N ARG A 452 -1.31 -13.71 18.85
CA ARG A 452 -0.20 -14.57 19.25
C ARG A 452 0.65 -15.04 18.07
N VAL A 453 0.04 -15.31 16.92
CA VAL A 453 0.69 -15.94 15.75
C VAL A 453 1.12 -14.90 14.72
N GLU A 454 0.51 -13.70 14.71
CA GLU A 454 0.88 -12.62 13.80
C GLU A 454 2.34 -12.20 13.99
N GLY A 455 3.16 -12.35 12.94
CA GLY A 455 4.60 -12.12 13.00
C GLY A 455 5.41 -13.16 13.78
N HIS A 456 4.75 -14.07 14.47
CA HIS A 456 5.37 -15.10 15.33
C HIS A 456 4.77 -16.49 15.09
N PRO A 457 4.97 -17.10 13.91
CA PRO A 457 4.33 -18.38 13.53
C PRO A 457 4.66 -19.53 14.49
N TYR A 458 5.79 -19.46 15.18
CA TYR A 458 6.23 -20.45 16.17
C TYR A 458 5.39 -20.46 17.46
N ASN A 459 4.65 -19.38 17.73
CA ASN A 459 3.72 -19.31 18.85
C ASN A 459 2.39 -20.05 18.59
N PHE A 460 2.21 -20.66 17.41
CA PHE A 460 1.06 -21.51 17.11
C PHE A 460 0.99 -22.68 18.09
N ILE A 461 -0.17 -22.93 18.70
CA ILE A 461 -0.42 -23.98 19.67
C ILE A 461 -1.24 -25.10 18.99
N PRO A 462 -0.59 -26.17 18.49
CA PRO A 462 -1.27 -27.15 17.65
C PRO A 462 -2.52 -27.78 18.26
N ALA A 463 -2.45 -28.23 19.52
CA ALA A 463 -3.57 -28.88 20.21
C ALA A 463 -4.81 -27.99 20.37
N HIS A 464 -4.64 -26.67 20.34
CA HIS A 464 -5.70 -25.67 20.46
C HIS A 464 -6.09 -25.11 19.09
N ASP A 465 -5.11 -24.58 18.37
CA ASP A 465 -5.37 -23.76 17.18
C ASP A 465 -5.87 -24.62 16.00
N LEU A 466 -5.43 -25.88 15.89
CA LEU A 466 -5.91 -26.80 14.86
C LEU A 466 -7.41 -27.14 14.96
N GLN A 467 -8.06 -26.81 16.06
CA GLN A 467 -9.51 -26.95 16.18
C GLN A 467 -10.27 -25.80 15.49
N LEU A 468 -9.58 -24.66 15.23
CA LEU A 468 -10.14 -23.51 14.52
C LEU A 468 -9.91 -23.60 13.01
N PHE A 469 -8.79 -24.22 12.60
CA PHE A 469 -8.38 -24.29 11.20
C PHE A 469 -8.52 -25.70 10.64
N ARG A 470 -9.15 -25.80 9.47
CA ARG A 470 -9.15 -27.06 8.72
C ARG A 470 -7.78 -27.34 8.14
N TYR A 471 -7.18 -26.32 7.58
CA TYR A 471 -5.89 -26.44 6.93
C TYR A 471 -4.84 -25.54 7.56
N VAL A 472 -3.62 -26.09 7.67
CA VAL A 472 -2.41 -25.35 7.96
C VAL A 472 -1.51 -25.42 6.73
N LEU A 473 -1.15 -24.28 6.22
CA LEU A 473 -0.21 -24.14 5.13
C LEU A 473 1.15 -23.72 5.70
N LEU A 474 2.09 -24.64 5.76
CA LEU A 474 3.49 -24.33 6.09
C LEU A 474 4.18 -23.78 4.86
N HIS A 475 4.90 -22.67 5.02
CA HIS A 475 5.82 -22.13 4.02
C HIS A 475 7.21 -21.95 4.61
N SER A 476 8.23 -22.45 3.94
CA SER A 476 9.64 -22.14 4.23
C SER A 476 10.51 -22.47 3.02
N SER A 477 11.45 -21.59 2.70
CA SER A 477 12.51 -21.87 1.74
C SER A 477 13.56 -22.86 2.29
N ASP A 478 13.59 -23.05 3.63
CA ASP A 478 14.40 -24.08 4.27
C ASP A 478 13.61 -25.40 4.38
N PRO A 479 14.00 -26.46 3.62
CA PRO A 479 13.32 -27.74 3.67
C PRO A 479 13.42 -28.43 5.03
N GLY A 480 14.54 -28.24 5.77
CA GLY A 480 14.74 -28.83 7.08
C GLY A 480 13.81 -28.24 8.13
N LEU A 481 13.68 -26.92 8.13
CA LEU A 481 12.78 -26.20 9.02
C LEU A 481 11.32 -26.56 8.74
N ARG A 482 10.94 -26.63 7.45
CA ARG A 482 9.60 -27.02 7.03
C ARG A 482 9.27 -28.46 7.45
N GLU A 483 10.20 -29.40 7.29
CA GLU A 483 9.99 -30.79 7.70
C GLU A 483 9.92 -30.93 9.22
N LEU A 484 10.73 -30.20 9.97
CA LEU A 484 10.69 -30.18 11.43
C LEU A 484 9.32 -29.68 11.94
N ALA A 485 8.81 -28.57 11.38
CA ALA A 485 7.50 -28.05 11.74
C ALA A 485 6.37 -29.04 11.36
N ARG A 486 6.48 -29.68 10.20
CA ARG A 486 5.54 -30.73 9.79
C ARG A 486 5.48 -31.86 10.80
N LEU A 487 6.63 -32.41 11.20
CA LEU A 487 6.73 -33.47 12.20
C LEU A 487 6.18 -33.03 13.58
N ALA A 488 6.35 -31.77 13.94
CA ALA A 488 5.81 -31.21 15.18
C ALA A 488 4.27 -31.11 15.16
N LEU A 489 3.66 -30.99 13.97
CA LEU A 489 2.20 -30.94 13.78
C LEU A 489 1.59 -32.32 13.54
N GLU A 490 2.37 -33.31 13.10
CA GLU A 490 1.88 -34.65 12.70
C GLU A 490 0.99 -35.38 13.73
N PRO A 491 1.16 -35.21 15.06
CA PRO A 491 0.24 -35.82 16.02
C PRO A 491 -1.22 -35.35 15.87
N ASP A 492 -1.42 -34.12 15.39
CA ASP A 492 -2.73 -33.46 15.35
C ASP A 492 -3.18 -33.05 13.92
N ALA A 493 -2.32 -33.28 12.91
CA ALA A 493 -2.59 -32.98 11.52
C ALA A 493 -1.89 -33.95 10.56
N GLN A 494 -2.53 -34.22 9.42
CA GLN A 494 -1.97 -35.08 8.37
C GLN A 494 -1.54 -34.27 7.15
N THR A 495 -0.44 -34.66 6.51
CA THR A 495 0.01 -34.05 5.26
C THR A 495 -0.94 -34.42 4.12
N VAL A 496 -1.50 -33.42 3.43
CA VAL A 496 -2.37 -33.59 2.27
C VAL A 496 -1.58 -33.46 0.96
N PHE A 497 -0.73 -32.40 0.86
CA PHE A 497 -0.04 -32.11 -0.39
C PHE A 497 1.24 -31.30 -0.15
N ARG A 498 2.17 -31.34 -1.13
CA ARG A 498 3.40 -30.54 -1.13
C ARG A 498 3.65 -29.99 -2.53
N ALA A 499 4.00 -28.71 -2.61
CA ALA A 499 4.42 -28.05 -3.85
C ALA A 499 5.43 -26.95 -3.53
N GLY A 500 6.56 -26.95 -4.19
CA GLY A 500 7.64 -25.98 -3.97
C GLY A 500 7.98 -25.83 -2.48
N ASP A 501 7.86 -24.62 -1.98
CA ASP A 501 8.12 -24.29 -0.58
C ASP A 501 6.93 -24.45 0.35
N PHE A 502 5.82 -25.01 -0.14
CA PHE A 502 4.59 -25.21 0.63
C PHE A 502 4.40 -26.68 1.04
N THR A 503 3.85 -26.87 2.25
CA THR A 503 3.30 -28.13 2.72
C THR A 503 1.91 -27.87 3.30
N LEU A 504 0.89 -28.50 2.72
CA LEU A 504 -0.49 -28.46 3.18
C LEU A 504 -0.75 -29.60 4.16
N LEU A 505 -1.26 -29.24 5.36
CA LEU A 505 -1.73 -30.19 6.35
C LEU A 505 -3.21 -29.97 6.60
N GLU A 506 -3.94 -31.05 6.84
CA GLU A 506 -5.33 -31.04 7.30
C GLU A 506 -5.38 -31.47 8.77
N SER A 507 -6.11 -30.70 9.60
CA SER A 507 -6.31 -31.01 11.01
C SER A 507 -7.08 -32.32 11.18
N THR A 508 -6.64 -33.16 12.10
CA THR A 508 -7.34 -34.38 12.52
C THR A 508 -8.15 -34.17 13.79
N LEU A 509 -8.05 -32.99 14.42
CA LEU A 509 -8.76 -32.68 15.64
C LEU A 509 -10.23 -32.32 15.36
N PRO A 510 -11.15 -32.61 16.32
CA PRO A 510 -12.53 -32.15 16.25
C PRO A 510 -12.57 -30.63 16.14
N ARG A 511 -13.41 -30.12 15.23
CA ARG A 511 -13.54 -28.67 15.04
C ARG A 511 -14.39 -28.04 16.12
N LEU A 512 -13.94 -26.88 16.59
CA LEU A 512 -14.79 -26.00 17.38
C LEU A 512 -15.89 -25.40 16.49
N PRO A 513 -17.14 -25.32 16.97
CA PRO A 513 -18.16 -24.52 16.30
C PRO A 513 -17.67 -23.08 16.17
N LEU A 514 -17.95 -22.45 15.03
CA LEU A 514 -17.53 -21.06 14.74
C LEU A 514 -18.12 -20.03 15.74
N ASP A 515 -19.15 -20.42 16.48
CA ASP A 515 -19.85 -19.63 17.50
C ASP A 515 -19.48 -20.00 18.94
N ALA A 516 -18.49 -20.88 19.15
CA ALA A 516 -18.02 -21.24 20.48
C ALA A 516 -17.48 -20.00 21.21
N ARG A 517 -18.12 -19.65 22.33
CA ARG A 517 -17.82 -18.42 23.08
C ARG A 517 -16.71 -18.57 24.13
N GLU A 518 -16.33 -19.77 24.50
CA GLU A 518 -15.31 -20.05 25.51
C GLU A 518 -14.35 -21.15 25.03
N PRO A 519 -13.03 -21.03 25.31
CA PRO A 519 -12.11 -22.11 25.06
C PRO A 519 -12.47 -23.31 25.94
N PRO A 520 -12.58 -24.51 25.38
CA PRO A 520 -12.89 -25.70 26.17
C PRO A 520 -11.72 -26.16 27.06
N PHE A 521 -10.66 -25.37 27.24
CA PHE A 521 -9.42 -25.83 27.86
C PHE A 521 -9.10 -25.18 29.20
N PRO A 522 -9.10 -25.96 30.29
CA PRO A 522 -8.39 -25.59 31.49
C PRO A 522 -6.88 -25.75 31.29
N LEU A 523 -6.11 -24.83 31.87
CA LEU A 523 -4.66 -24.90 32.00
C LEU A 523 -4.20 -26.27 32.53
N PRO A 524 -3.09 -26.86 32.02
CA PRO A 524 -1.84 -26.18 31.64
C PRO A 524 -1.76 -25.89 30.14
N HIS A 525 -1.01 -24.84 29.78
CA HIS A 525 -0.82 -24.43 28.40
C HIS A 525 -0.22 -25.57 27.58
N PRO A 526 -0.88 -26.06 26.51
CA PRO A 526 -0.27 -27.06 25.63
C PRO A 526 0.94 -26.43 24.93
N PRO A 527 1.94 -27.29 24.56
CA PRO A 527 3.18 -26.79 23.98
C PRO A 527 2.95 -26.11 22.62
N SER A 528 3.63 -25.00 22.42
CA SER A 528 3.69 -24.25 21.16
C SER A 528 4.37 -25.06 20.06
N LEU A 529 4.26 -24.59 18.81
CA LEU A 529 4.96 -25.17 17.67
C LEU A 529 6.49 -25.19 17.88
N ASP A 530 7.05 -24.12 18.46
CA ASP A 530 8.48 -24.03 18.77
C ASP A 530 8.89 -25.09 19.78
N GLU A 531 8.18 -25.26 20.87
CA GLU A 531 8.45 -26.26 21.89
C GLU A 531 8.34 -27.70 21.33
N ARG A 532 7.33 -27.96 20.49
CA ARG A 532 7.19 -29.25 19.80
C ARG A 532 8.29 -29.49 18.77
N ALA A 533 8.68 -28.48 18.00
CA ALA A 533 9.76 -28.57 17.04
C ALA A 533 11.10 -28.85 17.74
N LEU A 534 11.37 -28.17 18.84
CA LEU A 534 12.56 -28.38 19.67
C LEU A 534 12.60 -29.82 20.25
N ALA A 535 11.49 -30.31 20.77
CA ALA A 535 11.38 -31.69 21.29
C ALA A 535 11.58 -32.72 20.17
N THR A 536 11.08 -32.43 18.97
CA THR A 536 11.24 -33.28 17.78
C THR A 536 12.71 -33.30 17.31
N ALA A 537 13.36 -32.13 17.23
CA ALA A 537 14.79 -32.04 16.88
C ALA A 537 15.67 -32.84 17.84
N LYS A 538 15.44 -32.71 19.14
CA LYS A 538 16.16 -33.50 20.17
C LYS A 538 15.97 -34.99 19.98
N ARG A 539 14.77 -35.46 19.65
CA ARG A 539 14.47 -36.88 19.38
C ARG A 539 15.22 -37.41 18.14
N LEU A 540 15.41 -36.53 17.15
CA LEU A 540 16.15 -36.88 15.91
C LEU A 540 17.65 -36.71 16.03
N GLY A 541 18.19 -36.34 17.21
CA GLY A 541 19.62 -36.16 17.44
C GLY A 541 20.19 -34.88 16.79
N ALA A 542 19.34 -33.97 16.35
CA ALA A 542 19.75 -32.67 15.84
C ALA A 542 20.01 -31.71 17.00
N THR A 543 21.14 -31.00 16.97
CA THR A 543 21.39 -29.86 17.85
C THR A 543 20.64 -28.65 17.27
N PRO A 544 19.58 -28.15 17.89
CA PRO A 544 18.90 -26.97 17.36
C PRO A 544 19.81 -25.75 17.54
N GLU A 545 20.11 -25.04 16.47
CA GLU A 545 20.54 -23.67 16.62
C GLU A 545 19.33 -22.87 17.14
N PRO A 546 19.53 -22.05 18.20
CA PRO A 546 18.44 -21.22 18.70
C PRO A 546 17.97 -20.32 17.55
N ALA A 547 16.65 -20.30 17.30
CA ALA A 547 16.04 -19.32 16.41
C ALA A 547 16.43 -17.94 16.95
N ASN A 548 17.19 -17.18 16.18
CA ASN A 548 17.59 -15.83 16.56
C ASN A 548 16.31 -14.98 16.72
N PRO A 549 16.15 -14.26 17.83
CA PRO A 549 14.95 -13.48 18.13
C PRO A 549 14.68 -12.34 17.14
#